data_362e465e43aeb9014f6f64a6b45c8ed1
#
_entry.id   362e465e43aeb9014f6f64a6b45c8ed1
#
_cell.length_a   1.000
_cell.length_b   1.000
_cell.length_c   1.000
_cell.angle_alpha   90.00
_cell.angle_beta   90.00
_cell.angle_gamma   90.00
#
_symmetry.space_group_name_H-M   'P 1'
#
loop_
_entity.id
_entity.type
_entity.pdbx_description
1 polymer ?
#
loop_
_entity_poly.entity_id
_entity_poly.type
_entity_poly.pdbx_seq_one_letter_code
_entity_poly.pdbx_strand_id
1 'polypeptide(L)'
;RLVGSEMCIRDREAPALYSGSEDAWKQLCERDDIDLVYIATDWKHHAEMGIYAMEHGKHAAIEVPSAMTLDEIWALINTSEKTRKHCMQLENCVYDFFELTTLNMAQQGLFGEVLHVEGSYIHNLEEFWPYYWNNWRLDYNNENRGDVYATHGLGPACQLLDIHRGDRMKTLVAMDTKAVTGPELGKRYGLANDSIEFQNGDHTMTFIRTENGKTIHIQHDVMNPRPYSRMYQLTGTNGFANKYPIEQYCLRPDQVDAKEVPNHENLNMHAAVPENVKEALMQKYKHPIHRELEETAKKVGGHGGMDYIMDYRLVYCLRNGLPLDMDVYDLAEWCCMADLTRLSIENGNAPVAVPDFTRGSWNKVKGYHHAFAK
;
A
#
# COMPACT_ATOMS: atom_id res chain seq x y z
N ARG A 1 11.33 -7.29 18.63
CA ARG A 1 12.64 -7.99 18.62
C ARG A 1 12.95 -8.40 17.19
N LEU A 2 13.86 -7.67 16.55
CA LEU A 2 14.30 -7.94 15.17
C LEU A 2 15.19 -9.20 15.19
N VAL A 3 14.58 -10.36 14.95
CA VAL A 3 15.29 -11.64 14.90
C VAL A 3 16.22 -11.76 13.67
N GLY A 4 16.00 -10.93 12.64
CA GLY A 4 16.84 -10.90 11.43
C GLY A 4 18.16 -10.12 11.57
N SER A 5 18.24 -9.18 12.51
CA SER A 5 19.40 -8.30 12.66
C SER A 5 20.63 -9.01 13.26
N GLU A 6 20.44 -10.00 14.13
CA GLU A 6 21.55 -10.70 14.77
C GLU A 6 22.33 -11.62 13.81
N MET A 7 21.69 -12.13 12.75
CA MET A 7 22.39 -13.00 11.79
C MET A 7 23.21 -12.22 10.75
N CYS A 8 22.82 -10.97 10.44
CA CYS A 8 23.55 -10.12 9.50
C CYS A 8 24.71 -9.33 10.14
N ILE A 9 24.74 -9.22 11.48
CA ILE A 9 25.71 -8.39 12.23
C ILE A 9 26.95 -9.19 12.69
N ARG A 10 26.94 -10.51 12.61
CA ARG A 10 27.99 -11.36 13.20
C ARG A 10 29.43 -11.06 12.72
N ASP A 11 29.58 -10.44 11.55
CA ASP A 11 30.87 -10.13 10.95
C ASP A 11 31.08 -8.61 10.72
N ARG A 12 30.30 -7.76 11.36
CA ARG A 12 30.39 -6.28 11.22
C ARG A 12 30.47 -5.63 12.60
N GLU A 13 31.02 -4.41 12.66
CA GLU A 13 30.92 -3.57 13.84
C GLU A 13 29.45 -3.37 14.25
N ALA A 14 29.18 -3.41 15.55
CA ALA A 14 27.86 -3.15 16.07
C ALA A 14 27.38 -1.75 15.63
N PRO A 15 26.14 -1.60 15.17
CA PRO A 15 25.62 -0.30 14.79
C PRO A 15 25.58 0.65 16.00
N ALA A 16 25.76 1.94 15.75
CA ALA A 16 25.56 2.95 16.78
C ALA A 16 24.09 2.95 17.24
N LEU A 17 23.88 2.93 18.55
CA LEU A 17 22.56 2.96 19.16
C LEU A 17 22.30 4.33 19.77
N TYR A 18 21.15 4.90 19.46
CA TYR A 18 20.65 6.16 20.01
C TYR A 18 19.40 5.86 20.83
N SER A 19 19.47 6.11 22.13
CA SER A 19 18.40 5.83 23.09
C SER A 19 18.48 6.74 24.29
N GLY A 20 17.49 6.69 25.18
CA GLY A 20 17.51 7.43 26.45
C GLY A 20 16.72 8.73 26.44
N SER A 21 16.20 9.17 25.29
CA SER A 21 15.22 10.25 25.18
C SER A 21 14.30 9.98 23.98
N GLU A 22 13.14 10.62 23.97
CA GLU A 22 12.19 10.56 22.84
C GLU A 22 12.79 11.13 21.55
N ASP A 23 13.73 12.09 21.67
CA ASP A 23 14.40 12.73 20.55
C ASP A 23 15.75 12.08 20.14
N ALA A 24 16.11 10.94 20.73
CA ALA A 24 17.41 10.32 20.46
C ALA A 24 17.62 9.98 18.97
N TRP A 25 16.55 9.70 18.24
CA TRP A 25 16.56 9.42 16.79
C TRP A 25 17.04 10.60 15.95
N LYS A 26 16.94 11.85 16.43
CA LYS A 26 17.41 13.04 15.73
C LYS A 26 18.92 12.99 15.49
N GLN A 27 19.68 12.49 16.48
CA GLN A 27 21.12 12.30 16.35
C GLN A 27 21.50 11.37 15.20
N LEU A 28 20.67 10.36 14.89
CA LEU A 28 20.85 9.50 13.73
C LEU A 28 20.69 10.30 12.43
N CYS A 29 19.67 11.13 12.33
CA CYS A 29 19.38 11.94 11.15
C CYS A 29 20.45 13.00 10.90
N GLU A 30 21.15 13.47 11.94
CA GLU A 30 22.20 14.50 11.84
C GLU A 30 23.56 13.96 11.38
N ARG A 31 23.74 12.65 11.25
CA ARG A 31 25.02 12.04 10.82
C ARG A 31 25.29 12.30 9.35
N ASP A 32 26.55 12.61 9.01
CA ASP A 32 26.99 12.85 7.63
C ASP A 32 27.18 11.55 6.81
N ASP A 33 27.32 10.40 7.49
CA ASP A 33 27.58 9.09 6.86
C ASP A 33 26.30 8.28 6.59
N ILE A 34 25.11 8.88 6.73
CA ILE A 34 23.81 8.28 6.46
C ILE A 34 23.16 8.99 5.28
N ASP A 35 22.71 8.22 4.28
CA ASP A 35 21.97 8.71 3.11
C ASP A 35 20.46 8.47 3.19
N LEU A 36 20.04 7.43 3.92
CA LEU A 36 18.65 6.98 4.04
C LEU A 36 18.29 6.70 5.49
N VAL A 37 17.15 7.21 5.94
CA VAL A 37 16.54 6.85 7.21
C VAL A 37 15.31 5.96 6.95
N TYR A 38 15.32 4.77 7.54
CA TYR A 38 14.22 3.81 7.50
C TYR A 38 13.41 3.96 8.79
N ILE A 39 12.11 4.29 8.68
CA ILE A 39 11.24 4.68 9.79
C ILE A 39 10.17 3.60 9.99
N ALA A 40 10.21 2.93 11.13
CA ALA A 40 9.30 1.85 11.51
C ALA A 40 8.89 2.00 12.99
N THR A 41 8.30 3.14 13.30
CA THR A 41 7.81 3.50 14.64
C THR A 41 6.28 3.33 14.72
N ASP A 42 5.62 3.94 15.71
CA ASP A 42 4.17 4.12 15.68
C ASP A 42 3.77 5.22 14.69
N TRP A 43 2.51 5.21 14.25
CA TRP A 43 2.03 6.10 13.20
C TRP A 43 2.13 7.59 13.51
N LYS A 44 2.04 7.98 14.79
CA LYS A 44 2.07 9.39 15.22
C LYS A 44 3.42 10.07 14.93
N HIS A 45 4.50 9.28 14.84
CA HIS A 45 5.86 9.80 14.63
C HIS A 45 6.37 9.68 13.19
N HIS A 46 5.66 8.95 12.33
CA HIS A 46 6.11 8.66 10.97
C HIS A 46 6.41 9.94 10.17
N ALA A 47 5.45 10.86 10.09
CA ALA A 47 5.60 12.08 9.30
C ALA A 47 6.67 13.00 9.86
N GLU A 48 6.70 13.24 11.19
CA GLU A 48 7.71 14.07 11.84
C GLU A 48 9.13 13.57 11.56
N MET A 49 9.35 12.26 11.73
CA MET A 49 10.68 11.67 11.50
C MET A 49 11.08 11.73 10.03
N GLY A 50 10.15 11.52 9.10
CA GLY A 50 10.40 11.65 7.66
C GLY A 50 10.77 13.07 7.23
N ILE A 51 10.05 14.05 7.74
CA ILE A 51 10.33 15.48 7.51
C ILE A 51 11.72 15.84 8.04
N TYR A 52 11.98 15.50 9.29
CA TYR A 52 13.28 15.81 9.92
C TYR A 52 14.45 15.16 9.19
N ALA A 53 14.32 13.89 8.79
CA ALA A 53 15.34 13.21 8.00
C ALA A 53 15.63 13.93 6.68
N MET A 54 14.59 14.33 5.94
CA MET A 54 14.75 15.04 4.67
C MET A 54 15.36 16.44 4.85
N GLU A 55 14.99 17.17 5.91
CA GLU A 55 15.58 18.48 6.23
C GLU A 55 17.07 18.39 6.60
N HIS A 56 17.52 17.24 7.11
CA HIS A 56 18.93 16.93 7.38
C HIS A 56 19.64 16.22 6.22
N GLY A 57 19.06 16.32 5.01
CA GLY A 57 19.70 15.84 3.79
C GLY A 57 19.64 14.34 3.55
N LYS A 58 18.78 13.59 4.26
CA LYS A 58 18.59 12.14 4.08
C LYS A 58 17.39 11.86 3.18
N HIS A 59 17.37 10.70 2.53
CA HIS A 59 16.15 10.14 1.99
C HIS A 59 15.33 9.54 3.13
N ALA A 60 14.01 9.50 3.00
CA ALA A 60 13.11 8.88 3.97
C ALA A 60 12.40 7.68 3.35
N ALA A 61 12.41 6.55 4.05
CA ALA A 61 11.58 5.40 3.76
C ALA A 61 10.74 5.10 5.01
N ILE A 62 9.42 5.15 4.88
CA ILE A 62 8.51 5.21 6.00
C ILE A 62 7.52 4.06 5.92
N GLU A 63 7.39 3.29 7.00
CA GLU A 63 6.38 2.24 7.13
C GLU A 63 4.95 2.77 6.97
N VAL A 64 4.07 1.87 6.62
CA VAL A 64 2.65 2.15 6.34
C VAL A 64 1.81 2.33 7.61
N PRO A 65 0.91 3.32 7.62
CA PRO A 65 0.83 4.49 6.76
C PRO A 65 1.84 5.56 7.15
N SER A 66 2.41 6.25 6.18
CA SER A 66 3.47 7.24 6.42
C SER A 66 2.97 8.56 7.00
N ALA A 67 1.68 8.83 6.88
CA ALA A 67 1.02 10.02 7.42
C ALA A 67 -0.44 9.70 7.75
N MET A 68 -1.01 10.41 8.72
CA MET A 68 -2.37 10.19 9.20
C MET A 68 -3.30 11.37 8.96
N THR A 69 -2.75 12.54 8.62
CA THR A 69 -3.50 13.77 8.37
C THR A 69 -3.11 14.42 7.06
N LEU A 70 -4.01 15.22 6.49
CA LEU A 70 -3.71 16.00 5.27
C LEU A 70 -2.59 17.01 5.50
N ASP A 71 -2.47 17.57 6.70
CA ASP A 71 -1.39 18.51 7.04
C ASP A 71 -0.02 17.82 7.02
N GLU A 72 0.08 16.63 7.60
CA GLU A 72 1.30 15.81 7.54
C GLU A 72 1.66 15.43 6.10
N ILE A 73 0.67 15.03 5.31
CA ILE A 73 0.85 14.69 3.90
C ILE A 73 1.45 15.87 3.13
N TRP A 74 0.85 17.06 3.26
CA TRP A 74 1.36 18.26 2.60
C TRP A 74 2.75 18.67 3.12
N ALA A 75 3.03 18.48 4.40
CA ALA A 75 4.35 18.73 4.96
C ALA A 75 5.41 17.80 4.37
N LEU A 76 5.12 16.51 4.22
CA LEU A 76 6.01 15.53 3.57
C LEU A 76 6.27 15.90 2.10
N ILE A 77 5.22 16.23 1.33
CA ILE A 77 5.36 16.66 -0.07
C ILE A 77 6.25 17.93 -0.16
N ASN A 78 5.89 18.96 0.60
CA ASN A 78 6.61 20.24 0.57
C ASN A 78 8.09 20.07 0.95
N THR A 79 8.36 19.21 1.93
CA THR A 79 9.74 18.95 2.38
C THR A 79 10.51 18.16 1.33
N SER A 80 9.92 17.13 0.75
CA SER A 80 10.54 16.33 -0.33
C SER A 80 10.89 17.22 -1.53
N GLU A 81 9.95 18.06 -1.98
CA GLU A 81 10.16 19.00 -3.09
C GLU A 81 11.25 20.04 -2.78
N LYS A 82 11.22 20.64 -1.57
CA LYS A 82 12.17 21.66 -1.12
C LYS A 82 13.59 21.11 -0.99
N THR A 83 13.72 19.93 -0.37
CA THR A 83 15.04 19.33 -0.10
C THR A 83 15.56 18.49 -1.26
N ARG A 84 14.69 18.14 -2.22
CA ARG A 84 14.96 17.20 -3.32
C ARG A 84 15.39 15.82 -2.81
N LYS A 85 14.84 15.40 -1.67
CA LYS A 85 15.06 14.08 -1.11
C LYS A 85 13.84 13.20 -1.39
N HIS A 86 14.10 11.94 -1.70
CA HIS A 86 13.03 10.98 -1.86
C HIS A 86 12.35 10.70 -0.52
N CYS A 87 11.03 10.56 -0.57
CA CYS A 87 10.20 10.07 0.52
C CYS A 87 9.35 8.94 -0.05
N MET A 88 9.58 7.73 0.40
CA MET A 88 8.87 6.52 -0.05
C MET A 88 8.08 5.92 1.10
N GLN A 89 6.79 5.65 0.88
CA GLN A 89 6.04 4.77 1.75
C GLN A 89 6.40 3.32 1.44
N LEU A 90 6.61 2.52 2.48
CA LEU A 90 7.02 1.12 2.37
C LEU A 90 5.80 0.20 2.20
N GLU A 91 5.11 0.35 1.07
CA GLU A 91 3.94 -0.46 0.71
C GLU A 91 4.37 -1.74 0.02
N ASN A 92 4.52 -2.81 0.79
CA ASN A 92 5.01 -4.10 0.32
C ASN A 92 4.04 -4.84 -0.62
N CYS A 93 2.73 -4.61 -0.49
CA CYS A 93 1.72 -5.36 -1.25
C CYS A 93 1.76 -5.09 -2.76
N VAL A 94 2.33 -3.95 -3.18
CA VAL A 94 2.55 -3.68 -4.62
C VAL A 94 3.59 -4.61 -5.26
N TYR A 95 4.38 -5.32 -4.45
CA TYR A 95 5.39 -6.28 -4.91
C TYR A 95 4.97 -7.74 -4.77
N ASP A 96 3.73 -8.01 -4.40
CA ASP A 96 3.20 -9.37 -4.35
C ASP A 96 3.19 -10.00 -5.76
N PHE A 97 3.39 -11.31 -5.82
CA PHE A 97 3.56 -12.03 -7.07
C PHE A 97 2.33 -11.96 -7.99
N PHE A 98 1.14 -12.05 -7.42
CA PHE A 98 -0.10 -11.93 -8.20
C PHE A 98 -0.33 -10.49 -8.65
N GLU A 99 -0.13 -9.52 -7.76
CA GLU A 99 -0.31 -8.09 -8.04
C GLU A 99 0.62 -7.61 -9.17
N LEU A 100 1.92 -7.90 -9.09
CA LEU A 100 2.87 -7.51 -10.13
C LEU A 100 2.62 -8.24 -11.46
N THR A 101 2.25 -9.53 -11.42
CA THR A 101 1.94 -10.27 -12.64
C THR A 101 0.68 -9.71 -13.30
N THR A 102 -0.36 -9.42 -12.52
CA THR A 102 -1.60 -8.81 -13.02
C THR A 102 -1.37 -7.39 -13.54
N LEU A 103 -0.53 -6.59 -12.86
CA LEU A 103 -0.12 -5.28 -13.36
C LEU A 103 0.57 -5.39 -14.73
N ASN A 104 1.50 -6.33 -14.89
CA ASN A 104 2.17 -6.57 -16.16
C ASN A 104 1.20 -7.03 -17.26
N MET A 105 0.20 -7.85 -16.93
CA MET A 105 -0.88 -8.21 -17.85
C MET A 105 -1.70 -7.00 -18.27
N ALA A 106 -2.06 -6.13 -17.33
CA ALA A 106 -2.82 -4.90 -17.59
C ALA A 106 -2.02 -3.95 -18.50
N GLN A 107 -0.74 -3.73 -18.20
CA GLN A 107 0.16 -2.88 -19.01
C GLN A 107 0.35 -3.40 -20.43
N GLN A 108 0.26 -4.70 -20.64
CA GLN A 108 0.29 -5.33 -21.98
C GLN A 108 -1.10 -5.41 -22.64
N GLY A 109 -2.12 -4.81 -22.04
CA GLY A 109 -3.45 -4.66 -22.62
C GLY A 109 -4.35 -5.90 -22.51
N LEU A 110 -3.97 -6.94 -21.74
CA LEU A 110 -4.73 -8.19 -21.66
C LEU A 110 -6.16 -7.99 -21.16
N PHE A 111 -6.39 -7.03 -20.26
CA PHE A 111 -7.71 -6.71 -19.72
C PHE A 111 -8.44 -5.61 -20.50
N GLY A 112 -7.85 -5.08 -21.59
CA GLY A 112 -8.36 -3.90 -22.26
C GLY A 112 -8.24 -2.64 -21.40
N GLU A 113 -9.22 -1.75 -21.48
CA GLU A 113 -9.28 -0.59 -20.57
C GLU A 113 -9.76 -1.05 -19.19
N VAL A 114 -8.94 -0.82 -18.15
CA VAL A 114 -9.32 -1.09 -16.76
C VAL A 114 -10.28 0.00 -16.29
N LEU A 115 -11.48 -0.40 -15.87
CA LEU A 115 -12.57 0.51 -15.52
C LEU A 115 -12.83 0.59 -14.01
N HIS A 116 -12.59 -0.52 -13.31
CA HIS A 116 -12.88 -0.65 -11.89
C HIS A 116 -11.86 -1.54 -11.19
N VAL A 117 -11.47 -1.13 -9.99
CA VAL A 117 -10.58 -1.92 -9.13
C VAL A 117 -11.15 -1.98 -7.72
N GLU A 118 -11.02 -3.13 -7.06
CA GLU A 118 -11.36 -3.32 -5.66
C GLU A 118 -10.13 -3.71 -4.85
N GLY A 119 -9.98 -3.10 -3.69
CA GLY A 119 -8.93 -3.42 -2.73
C GLY A 119 -9.48 -3.45 -1.31
N SER A 120 -8.73 -4.00 -0.37
CA SER A 120 -9.13 -3.99 1.03
C SER A 120 -7.95 -4.20 1.98
N TYR A 121 -8.18 -3.88 3.24
CA TYR A 121 -7.42 -4.44 4.36
C TYR A 121 -8.40 -5.08 5.34
N ILE A 122 -8.67 -6.36 5.12
CA ILE A 122 -9.50 -7.20 5.98
C ILE A 122 -8.57 -8.15 6.70
N HIS A 123 -8.29 -7.85 7.97
CA HIS A 123 -7.30 -8.57 8.76
C HIS A 123 -7.67 -8.49 10.24
N ASN A 124 -8.36 -9.50 10.77
CA ASN A 124 -8.60 -9.51 12.21
C ASN A 124 -7.28 -9.43 12.97
N LEU A 125 -7.11 -8.37 13.75
CA LEU A 125 -5.89 -8.10 14.51
C LEU A 125 -6.00 -8.46 15.99
N GLU A 126 -7.06 -9.15 16.42
CA GLU A 126 -7.29 -9.45 17.83
C GLU A 126 -6.10 -10.14 18.50
N GLU A 127 -5.50 -11.13 17.82
CA GLU A 127 -4.32 -11.84 18.35
C GLU A 127 -3.06 -10.97 18.40
N PHE A 128 -3.04 -9.86 17.67
CA PHE A 128 -1.88 -8.98 17.54
C PHE A 128 -1.89 -7.79 18.47
N TRP A 129 -3.06 -7.36 19.00
CA TRP A 129 -3.14 -6.20 19.88
C TRP A 129 -2.13 -6.22 21.03
N PRO A 130 -1.92 -7.34 21.76
CA PRO A 130 -0.97 -7.39 22.86
C PRO A 130 0.49 -7.19 22.47
N TYR A 131 0.84 -7.34 21.19
CA TYR A 131 2.21 -7.18 20.68
C TYR A 131 2.54 -5.73 20.31
N TYR A 132 1.53 -4.87 20.12
CA TYR A 132 1.75 -3.45 19.92
C TYR A 132 2.00 -2.79 21.27
N TRP A 133 3.15 -2.14 21.40
CA TRP A 133 3.53 -1.47 22.63
C TRP A 133 2.42 -0.51 23.09
N ASN A 134 1.94 -0.66 24.34
CA ASN A 134 0.82 0.09 24.91
C ASN A 134 -0.47 0.08 24.05
N ASN A 135 -0.71 -0.95 23.26
CA ASN A 135 -1.89 -1.07 22.40
C ASN A 135 -2.13 0.15 21.46
N TRP A 136 -1.09 0.93 21.12
CA TRP A 136 -1.21 2.21 20.42
C TRP A 136 -2.08 2.12 19.14
N ARG A 137 -2.09 0.98 18.49
CA ARG A 137 -2.86 0.76 17.26
C ARG A 137 -4.36 0.62 17.52
N LEU A 138 -4.73 -0.01 18.63
CA LEU A 138 -6.13 -0.08 19.10
C LEU A 138 -6.59 1.29 19.59
N ASP A 139 -5.73 2.01 20.34
CA ASP A 139 -6.00 3.39 20.78
C ASP A 139 -6.22 4.32 19.59
N TYR A 140 -5.45 4.16 18.51
CA TYR A 140 -5.66 4.94 17.30
C TYR A 140 -7.06 4.71 16.71
N ASN A 141 -7.55 3.47 16.65
CA ASN A 141 -8.91 3.15 16.21
C ASN A 141 -9.97 3.65 17.20
N ASN A 142 -9.66 3.70 18.51
CA ASN A 142 -10.55 4.30 19.49
C ASN A 142 -10.73 5.81 19.28
N GLU A 143 -9.69 6.52 18.89
CA GLU A 143 -9.66 7.97 18.75
C GLU A 143 -10.05 8.47 17.35
N ASN A 144 -9.99 7.62 16.32
CA ASN A 144 -10.17 8.03 14.94
C ASN A 144 -11.22 7.18 14.22
N ARG A 145 -11.97 7.82 13.32
CA ARG A 145 -13.03 7.19 12.52
C ARG A 145 -12.62 7.10 11.05
N GLY A 146 -13.11 6.08 10.34
CA GLY A 146 -12.93 5.92 8.91
C GLY A 146 -11.90 4.86 8.53
N ASP A 147 -11.39 4.91 7.30
CA ASP A 147 -10.39 3.97 6.81
C ASP A 147 -8.97 4.43 7.20
N VAL A 148 -8.54 4.01 8.36
CA VAL A 148 -7.25 4.39 8.93
C VAL A 148 -6.06 3.60 8.35
N TYR A 149 -6.32 2.62 7.47
CA TYR A 149 -5.26 1.76 6.92
C TYR A 149 -5.59 1.24 5.51
N ALA A 150 -5.83 2.13 4.56
CA ALA A 150 -6.22 1.79 3.19
C ALA A 150 -5.08 1.26 2.32
N THR A 151 -3.83 1.50 2.68
CA THR A 151 -2.67 1.46 1.79
C THR A 151 -2.47 0.13 1.08
N HIS A 152 -2.64 -1.00 1.77
CA HIS A 152 -2.44 -2.34 1.20
C HIS A 152 -3.45 -2.72 0.10
N GLY A 153 -4.66 -2.17 0.16
CA GLY A 153 -5.64 -2.34 -0.91
C GLY A 153 -5.53 -1.26 -1.98
N LEU A 154 -5.27 -0.03 -1.55
CA LEU A 154 -5.28 1.14 -2.43
C LEU A 154 -4.00 1.26 -3.28
N GLY A 155 -2.83 0.95 -2.73
CA GLY A 155 -1.57 1.05 -3.45
C GLY A 155 -1.55 0.24 -4.75
N PRO A 156 -1.79 -1.07 -4.72
CA PRO A 156 -1.89 -1.88 -5.94
C PRO A 156 -3.01 -1.43 -6.89
N ALA A 157 -4.16 -0.95 -6.36
CA ALA A 157 -5.25 -0.40 -7.17
C ALA A 157 -4.83 0.86 -7.93
N CYS A 158 -4.12 1.78 -7.26
CA CYS A 158 -3.61 3.00 -7.87
C CYS A 158 -2.60 2.72 -9.00
N GLN A 159 -1.75 1.71 -8.85
CA GLN A 159 -0.81 1.32 -9.91
C GLN A 159 -1.53 0.79 -11.16
N LEU A 160 -2.60 0.00 -11.00
CA LEU A 160 -3.42 -0.49 -12.11
C LEU A 160 -4.15 0.63 -12.87
N LEU A 161 -4.45 1.73 -12.22
CA LEU A 161 -5.20 2.85 -12.77
C LEU A 161 -4.32 4.03 -13.20
N ASP A 162 -3.00 3.91 -13.12
CA ASP A 162 -2.03 4.95 -13.45
C ASP A 162 -2.25 6.25 -12.65
N ILE A 163 -2.61 6.14 -11.38
CA ILE A 163 -2.79 7.31 -10.52
C ILE A 163 -1.47 8.08 -10.42
N HIS A 164 -1.54 9.41 -10.59
CA HIS A 164 -0.43 10.35 -10.76
C HIS A 164 0.40 10.19 -12.05
N ARG A 165 0.02 9.21 -12.89
CA ARG A 165 0.74 8.88 -14.14
C ARG A 165 -0.22 8.80 -15.34
N GLY A 166 -1.26 9.65 -15.32
CA GLY A 166 -2.29 9.73 -16.36
C GLY A 166 -3.71 9.82 -15.82
N ASP A 167 -3.91 9.51 -14.53
CA ASP A 167 -5.17 9.67 -13.80
C ASP A 167 -4.92 10.18 -12.38
N ARG A 168 -5.97 10.52 -11.63
CA ARG A 168 -5.93 10.86 -10.20
C ARG A 168 -7.25 10.54 -9.53
N MET A 169 -7.26 10.31 -8.23
CA MET A 169 -8.49 10.26 -7.47
C MET A 169 -9.13 11.65 -7.46
N LYS A 170 -10.44 11.72 -7.65
CA LYS A 170 -11.18 12.99 -7.77
C LYS A 170 -12.13 13.23 -6.61
N THR A 171 -12.90 12.18 -6.27
CA THR A 171 -13.95 12.29 -5.26
C THR A 171 -14.13 10.93 -4.61
N LEU A 172 -14.34 10.93 -3.30
CA LEU A 172 -14.70 9.71 -2.57
C LEU A 172 -15.98 9.90 -1.75
N VAL A 173 -16.62 8.77 -1.46
CA VAL A 173 -17.71 8.64 -0.49
C VAL A 173 -17.38 7.46 0.42
N ALA A 174 -17.48 7.66 1.72
CA ALA A 174 -17.24 6.61 2.70
C ALA A 174 -18.47 6.40 3.60
N MET A 175 -18.62 5.17 4.05
CA MET A 175 -19.62 4.73 5.00
C MET A 175 -19.02 3.71 5.94
N ASP A 176 -19.38 3.77 7.21
CA ASP A 176 -18.96 2.80 8.21
C ASP A 176 -20.15 2.16 8.92
N THR A 177 -19.89 1.04 9.56
CA THR A 177 -20.83 0.42 10.50
C THR A 177 -20.73 1.09 11.87
N LYS A 178 -21.64 0.76 12.78
CA LYS A 178 -21.44 1.08 14.20
C LYS A 178 -20.22 0.35 14.77
N ALA A 179 -19.58 0.93 15.77
CA ALA A 179 -18.55 0.30 16.58
C ALA A 179 -19.20 -0.65 17.61
N VAL A 180 -18.91 -1.93 17.52
CA VAL A 180 -19.38 -2.96 18.47
C VAL A 180 -18.21 -3.78 18.98
N THR A 181 -17.45 -4.37 18.08
CA THR A 181 -16.30 -5.23 18.43
C THR A 181 -15.14 -4.39 18.98
N GLY A 182 -14.87 -3.22 18.40
CA GLY A 182 -13.84 -2.30 18.89
C GLY A 182 -13.97 -1.97 20.39
N PRO A 183 -15.13 -1.52 20.88
CA PRO A 183 -15.36 -1.31 22.32
C PRO A 183 -15.17 -2.54 23.19
N GLU A 184 -15.50 -3.73 22.69
CA GLU A 184 -15.28 -4.98 23.43
C GLU A 184 -13.78 -5.32 23.53
N LEU A 185 -13.04 -5.12 22.46
CA LEU A 185 -11.59 -5.30 22.43
C LEU A 185 -10.89 -4.28 23.36
N GLY A 186 -11.33 -3.04 23.34
CA GLY A 186 -10.85 -2.00 24.25
C GLY A 186 -11.01 -2.37 25.72
N LYS A 187 -12.15 -2.94 26.10
CA LYS A 187 -12.37 -3.47 27.47
C LYS A 187 -11.48 -4.67 27.79
N ARG A 188 -11.19 -5.50 26.80
CA ARG A 188 -10.40 -6.74 26.98
C ARG A 188 -8.91 -6.45 27.10
N TYR A 189 -8.37 -5.57 26.28
CA TYR A 189 -6.93 -5.30 26.17
C TYR A 189 -6.47 -4.00 26.86
N GLY A 190 -7.41 -3.15 27.23
CA GLY A 190 -7.15 -1.82 27.77
C GLY A 190 -6.92 -0.78 26.68
N LEU A 191 -7.32 0.44 26.95
CA LEU A 191 -7.12 1.63 26.10
C LEU A 191 -6.38 2.69 26.91
N ALA A 192 -5.53 3.48 26.26
CA ALA A 192 -4.88 4.62 26.91
C ALA A 192 -5.91 5.72 27.24
N ASN A 193 -6.94 5.84 26.41
CA ASN A 193 -8.04 6.79 26.60
C ASN A 193 -9.39 6.09 26.56
N ASP A 194 -9.84 5.56 27.67
CA ASP A 194 -11.15 4.91 27.84
C ASP A 194 -12.30 5.89 28.17
N SER A 195 -11.99 7.18 28.26
CA SER A 195 -12.96 8.23 28.59
C SER A 195 -13.80 8.69 27.41
N ILE A 196 -13.44 8.33 26.19
CA ILE A 196 -14.16 8.64 24.97
C ILE A 196 -14.93 7.42 24.44
N GLU A 197 -16.03 7.68 23.73
CA GLU A 197 -16.72 6.65 22.97
C GLU A 197 -15.84 6.20 21.80
N PHE A 198 -15.75 4.89 21.58
CA PHE A 198 -14.95 4.31 20.49
C PHE A 198 -15.43 4.83 19.12
N GLN A 199 -14.54 5.52 18.39
CA GLN A 199 -14.90 6.27 17.20
C GLN A 199 -14.97 5.44 15.93
N ASN A 200 -14.05 4.47 15.73
CA ASN A 200 -13.99 3.75 14.47
C ASN A 200 -15.10 2.71 14.37
N GLY A 201 -15.86 2.73 13.29
CA GLY A 201 -16.77 1.63 12.95
C GLY A 201 -16.02 0.32 12.74
N ASP A 202 -16.67 -0.80 13.02
CA ASP A 202 -16.03 -2.11 12.87
C ASP A 202 -15.65 -2.41 11.40
N HIS A 203 -16.39 -1.83 10.44
CA HIS A 203 -16.14 -1.99 9.02
C HIS A 203 -16.38 -0.68 8.26
N THR A 204 -15.44 -0.29 7.41
CA THR A 204 -15.53 0.90 6.56
C THR A 204 -15.50 0.50 5.09
N MET A 205 -16.35 1.13 4.28
CA MET A 205 -16.42 0.99 2.83
C MET A 205 -16.24 2.36 2.18
N THR A 206 -15.43 2.43 1.15
CA THR A 206 -15.14 3.67 0.42
C THR A 206 -15.23 3.45 -1.07
N PHE A 207 -15.98 4.31 -1.75
CA PHE A 207 -16.04 4.37 -3.21
C PHE A 207 -15.34 5.64 -3.69
N ILE A 208 -14.44 5.47 -4.64
CA ILE A 208 -13.63 6.55 -5.19
C ILE A 208 -13.89 6.63 -6.70
N ARG A 209 -14.02 7.86 -7.22
CA ARG A 209 -14.07 8.13 -8.66
C ARG A 209 -12.82 8.89 -9.08
N THR A 210 -12.19 8.45 -10.17
CA THR A 210 -11.03 9.13 -10.74
C THR A 210 -11.42 10.24 -11.73
N GLU A 211 -10.47 11.06 -12.12
CA GLU A 211 -10.67 12.14 -13.09
C GLU A 211 -11.10 11.60 -14.46
N ASN A 212 -10.54 10.47 -14.89
CA ASN A 212 -10.89 9.81 -16.15
C ASN A 212 -12.16 8.95 -16.05
N GLY A 213 -12.87 8.96 -14.91
CA GLY A 213 -14.15 8.30 -14.74
C GLY A 213 -14.09 6.83 -14.34
N LYS A 214 -12.91 6.31 -14.03
CA LYS A 214 -12.72 4.99 -13.43
C LYS A 214 -13.14 4.99 -11.97
N THR A 215 -13.30 3.81 -11.37
CA THR A 215 -13.74 3.70 -9.98
C THR A 215 -12.87 2.74 -9.18
N ILE A 216 -12.74 3.04 -7.88
CA ILE A 216 -12.07 2.16 -6.91
C ILE A 216 -13.05 1.92 -5.76
N HIS A 217 -13.10 0.68 -5.26
CA HIS A 217 -13.80 0.32 -4.04
C HIS A 217 -12.79 -0.21 -3.02
N ILE A 218 -12.76 0.40 -1.84
CA ILE A 218 -11.86 -0.01 -0.74
C ILE A 218 -12.68 -0.42 0.48
N GLN A 219 -12.25 -1.49 1.17
CA GLN A 219 -12.81 -1.92 2.44
C GLN A 219 -11.72 -2.03 3.50
N HIS A 220 -12.08 -1.66 4.72
CA HIS A 220 -11.22 -1.80 5.90
C HIS A 220 -11.99 -2.49 7.04
N ASP A 221 -11.42 -3.55 7.61
CA ASP A 221 -11.97 -4.27 8.76
C ASP A 221 -10.83 -5.01 9.48
N VAL A 222 -10.49 -4.54 10.68
CA VAL A 222 -9.44 -5.15 11.51
C VAL A 222 -9.98 -5.72 12.82
N MET A 223 -11.30 -5.62 13.04
CA MET A 223 -11.96 -5.96 14.29
C MET A 223 -12.69 -7.30 14.23
N ASN A 224 -13.25 -7.67 13.08
CA ASN A 224 -14.15 -8.80 12.97
C ASN A 224 -13.43 -10.09 12.52
N PRO A 225 -13.95 -11.28 12.92
CA PRO A 225 -13.39 -12.57 12.50
C PRO A 225 -13.75 -12.86 11.03
N ARG A 226 -12.97 -12.28 10.12
CA ARG A 226 -13.07 -12.50 8.67
C ARG A 226 -11.78 -13.13 8.16
N PRO A 227 -11.84 -14.02 7.14
CA PRO A 227 -10.63 -14.46 6.45
C PRO A 227 -9.83 -13.27 5.93
N TYR A 228 -8.49 -13.34 6.04
CA TYR A 228 -7.60 -12.32 5.51
C TYR A 228 -7.88 -12.07 4.02
N SER A 229 -8.00 -10.79 3.65
CA SER A 229 -8.20 -10.41 2.26
C SER A 229 -7.71 -8.99 2.00
N ARG A 230 -6.96 -8.81 0.91
CA ARG A 230 -6.71 -7.50 0.31
C ARG A 230 -7.60 -7.26 -0.91
N MET A 231 -8.54 -8.15 -1.16
CA MET A 231 -9.37 -8.25 -2.37
C MET A 231 -8.54 -8.33 -3.64
N TYR A 232 -8.04 -7.23 -4.12
CA TYR A 232 -7.31 -7.10 -5.37
C TYR A 232 -8.06 -7.70 -6.55
N GLN A 233 -9.11 -7.00 -6.91
CA GLN A 233 -9.92 -7.29 -8.08
C GLN A 233 -9.78 -6.18 -9.12
N LEU A 234 -9.77 -6.53 -10.39
CA LEU A 234 -9.92 -5.56 -11.46
C LEU A 234 -10.98 -6.02 -12.46
N THR A 235 -11.70 -5.06 -13.03
CA THR A 235 -12.62 -5.25 -14.16
C THR A 235 -12.17 -4.35 -15.30
N GLY A 236 -11.84 -4.96 -16.44
CA GLY A 236 -11.54 -4.27 -17.68
C GLY A 236 -12.53 -4.66 -18.79
N THR A 237 -12.42 -3.98 -19.94
CA THR A 237 -13.31 -4.23 -21.09
C THR A 237 -13.13 -5.61 -21.70
N ASN A 238 -11.97 -6.25 -21.51
CA ASN A 238 -11.62 -7.54 -22.10
C ASN A 238 -11.33 -8.63 -21.07
N GLY A 239 -11.38 -8.32 -19.77
CA GLY A 239 -11.11 -9.31 -18.75
C GLY A 239 -11.26 -8.84 -17.33
N PHE A 240 -11.12 -9.78 -16.44
CA PHE A 240 -11.25 -9.66 -15.01
C PHE A 240 -10.13 -10.43 -14.33
N ALA A 241 -9.63 -9.92 -13.21
CA ALA A 241 -8.73 -10.63 -12.31
C ALA A 241 -9.22 -10.51 -10.87
N ASN A 242 -8.98 -11.54 -10.08
CA ASN A 242 -9.31 -11.59 -8.66
C ASN A 242 -8.26 -12.41 -7.91
N LYS A 243 -7.82 -11.93 -6.75
CA LYS A 243 -6.89 -12.66 -5.90
C LYS A 243 -7.57 -13.44 -4.79
N TYR A 244 -8.47 -12.81 -4.07
CA TYR A 244 -9.09 -13.38 -2.88
C TYR A 244 -10.56 -13.68 -3.10
N PRO A 245 -11.09 -14.84 -2.59
CA PRO A 245 -10.37 -15.87 -1.84
C PRO A 245 -9.56 -16.82 -2.72
N ILE A 246 -9.71 -16.77 -4.03
CA ILE A 246 -9.05 -17.67 -4.99
C ILE A 246 -8.52 -16.84 -6.15
N GLU A 247 -7.24 -17.04 -6.48
CA GLU A 247 -6.61 -16.41 -7.64
C GLU A 247 -7.22 -16.91 -8.94
N GLN A 248 -7.79 -16.01 -9.71
CA GLN A 248 -8.46 -16.35 -10.97
C GLN A 248 -8.44 -15.19 -11.98
N TYR A 249 -8.52 -15.54 -13.26
CA TYR A 249 -8.75 -14.62 -14.36
C TYR A 249 -10.00 -15.06 -15.14
N CYS A 250 -10.71 -14.08 -15.72
CA CYS A 250 -11.74 -14.32 -16.73
C CYS A 250 -11.41 -13.41 -17.91
N LEU A 251 -11.30 -13.95 -19.10
CA LEU A 251 -10.81 -13.23 -20.28
C LEU A 251 -11.72 -13.47 -21.48
N ARG A 252 -11.79 -12.48 -22.36
CA ARG A 252 -12.30 -12.72 -23.71
C ARG A 252 -11.38 -13.72 -24.42
N PRO A 253 -11.95 -14.72 -25.13
CA PRO A 253 -11.14 -15.73 -25.81
C PRO A 253 -10.13 -15.16 -26.82
N ASP A 254 -10.45 -14.05 -27.47
CA ASP A 254 -9.58 -13.35 -28.43
C ASP A 254 -8.38 -12.61 -27.79
N GLN A 255 -8.36 -12.51 -26.46
CA GLN A 255 -7.21 -11.94 -25.71
C GLN A 255 -6.08 -12.97 -25.48
N VAL A 256 -6.30 -14.22 -25.83
CA VAL A 256 -5.37 -15.31 -25.55
C VAL A 256 -5.02 -16.02 -26.84
N ASP A 257 -3.72 -16.15 -27.15
CA ASP A 257 -3.28 -16.88 -28.32
C ASP A 257 -3.54 -18.38 -28.14
N ALA A 258 -4.35 -18.96 -29.03
CA ALA A 258 -4.68 -20.38 -29.05
C ALA A 258 -3.45 -21.30 -29.09
N LYS A 259 -2.30 -20.82 -29.65
CA LYS A 259 -1.05 -21.57 -29.70
C LYS A 259 -0.27 -21.56 -28.40
N GLU A 260 -0.47 -20.52 -27.59
CA GLU A 260 0.27 -20.30 -26.38
C GLU A 260 -0.47 -20.83 -25.14
N VAL A 261 -1.79 -20.96 -25.21
CA VAL A 261 -2.65 -21.30 -24.08
C VAL A 261 -3.40 -22.59 -24.35
N PRO A 262 -3.16 -23.66 -23.57
CA PRO A 262 -3.90 -24.92 -23.71
C PRO A 262 -5.40 -24.73 -23.46
N ASN A 263 -6.23 -25.48 -24.19
CA ASN A 263 -7.69 -25.46 -24.08
C ASN A 263 -8.33 -24.09 -24.35
N HIS A 264 -7.75 -23.30 -25.23
CA HIS A 264 -8.24 -21.98 -25.62
C HIS A 264 -9.73 -22.02 -26.04
N GLU A 265 -10.15 -23.08 -26.73
CA GLU A 265 -11.52 -23.29 -27.19
C GLU A 265 -12.55 -23.40 -26.05
N ASN A 266 -12.10 -23.68 -24.84
CA ASN A 266 -12.96 -23.78 -23.65
C ASN A 266 -13.09 -22.47 -22.88
N LEU A 267 -12.39 -21.40 -23.30
CA LEU A 267 -12.52 -20.10 -22.67
C LEU A 267 -13.92 -19.51 -22.94
N ASN A 268 -14.49 -18.93 -21.90
CA ASN A 268 -15.73 -18.18 -22.00
C ASN A 268 -15.73 -16.99 -21.05
N MET A 269 -16.62 -16.03 -21.30
CA MET A 269 -16.67 -14.77 -20.53
C MET A 269 -17.51 -14.87 -19.23
N HIS A 270 -17.95 -16.06 -18.84
CA HIS A 270 -18.78 -16.28 -17.67
C HIS A 270 -18.10 -17.09 -16.56
N ALA A 271 -16.92 -17.61 -16.83
CA ALA A 271 -16.19 -18.46 -15.90
C ALA A 271 -14.72 -18.07 -15.82
N ALA A 272 -14.09 -18.39 -14.70
CA ALA A 272 -12.65 -18.33 -14.61
C ALA A 272 -11.98 -19.24 -15.64
N VAL A 273 -10.83 -18.79 -16.15
CA VAL A 273 -10.01 -19.64 -17.03
C VAL A 273 -9.62 -20.94 -16.31
N PRO A 274 -9.46 -22.05 -17.01
CA PRO A 274 -8.95 -23.29 -16.41
C PRO A 274 -7.59 -23.09 -15.75
N GLU A 275 -7.27 -23.88 -14.72
CA GLU A 275 -6.04 -23.73 -13.92
C GLU A 275 -4.77 -23.77 -14.79
N ASN A 276 -4.69 -24.72 -15.73
CA ASN A 276 -3.55 -24.81 -16.64
C ASN A 276 -3.39 -23.56 -17.57
N VAL A 277 -4.49 -22.90 -17.89
CA VAL A 277 -4.49 -21.62 -18.63
C VAL A 277 -4.00 -20.50 -17.73
N LYS A 278 -4.49 -20.43 -16.49
CA LYS A 278 -4.03 -19.47 -15.48
C LYS A 278 -2.51 -19.57 -15.28
N GLU A 279 -2.01 -20.78 -15.05
CA GLU A 279 -0.58 -21.04 -14.86
C GLU A 279 0.25 -20.60 -16.07
N ALA A 280 -0.20 -20.91 -17.28
CA ALA A 280 0.47 -20.50 -18.52
C ALA A 280 0.51 -18.96 -18.67
N LEU A 281 -0.59 -18.28 -18.37
CA LEU A 281 -0.66 -16.83 -18.37
C LEU A 281 0.26 -16.21 -17.30
N MET A 282 0.25 -16.72 -16.07
CA MET A 282 1.12 -16.24 -15.02
C MET A 282 2.60 -16.40 -15.36
N GLN A 283 2.99 -17.48 -16.03
CA GLN A 283 4.38 -17.67 -16.50
C GLN A 283 4.72 -16.72 -17.65
N LYS A 284 3.83 -16.57 -18.63
CA LYS A 284 4.03 -15.66 -19.77
C LYS A 284 4.20 -14.22 -19.33
N TYR A 285 3.32 -13.75 -18.45
CA TYR A 285 3.26 -12.37 -17.98
C TYR A 285 3.99 -12.14 -16.64
N LYS A 286 4.78 -13.11 -16.19
CA LYS A 286 5.58 -12.95 -15.00
C LYS A 286 6.37 -11.64 -15.06
N HIS A 287 6.21 -10.80 -14.02
CA HIS A 287 6.85 -9.49 -14.01
C HIS A 287 8.38 -9.60 -14.02
N PRO A 288 9.12 -8.73 -14.73
CA PRO A 288 10.59 -8.78 -14.76
C PRO A 288 11.25 -8.78 -13.37
N ILE A 289 10.73 -7.98 -12.43
CA ILE A 289 11.21 -7.97 -11.04
C ILE A 289 11.12 -9.38 -10.42
N HIS A 290 10.03 -10.10 -10.64
CA HIS A 290 9.90 -11.46 -10.12
C HIS A 290 10.82 -12.45 -10.83
N ARG A 291 11.04 -12.28 -12.13
CA ARG A 291 12.00 -13.14 -12.87
C ARG A 291 13.40 -13.05 -12.28
N GLU A 292 13.76 -11.86 -11.82
CA GLU A 292 15.09 -11.61 -11.24
C GLU A 292 15.17 -12.00 -9.76
N LEU A 293 14.14 -11.66 -8.94
CA LEU A 293 14.27 -11.66 -7.48
C LEU A 293 13.50 -12.77 -6.77
N GLU A 294 12.55 -13.48 -7.43
CA GLU A 294 11.62 -14.39 -6.77
C GLU A 294 12.31 -15.47 -5.92
N GLU A 295 13.34 -16.10 -6.47
CA GLU A 295 14.02 -17.19 -5.78
C GLU A 295 14.69 -16.71 -4.48
N THR A 296 15.35 -15.56 -4.55
CA THR A 296 15.99 -14.95 -3.38
C THR A 296 14.94 -14.43 -2.40
N ALA A 297 13.91 -13.78 -2.88
CA ALA A 297 12.83 -13.23 -2.06
C ALA A 297 12.12 -14.33 -1.25
N LYS A 298 11.80 -15.46 -1.86
CA LYS A 298 11.19 -16.60 -1.18
C LYS A 298 12.11 -17.23 -0.13
N LYS A 299 13.43 -17.19 -0.32
CA LYS A 299 14.42 -17.71 0.66
C LYS A 299 14.58 -16.76 1.85
N VAL A 300 14.63 -15.46 1.61
CA VAL A 300 14.79 -14.43 2.65
C VAL A 300 13.52 -14.30 3.47
N GLY A 301 12.34 -14.35 2.81
CA GLY A 301 11.05 -14.25 3.45
C GLY A 301 10.60 -12.80 3.62
N GLY A 302 9.77 -12.54 4.65
CA GLY A 302 9.06 -11.27 4.84
C GLY A 302 7.82 -11.21 3.96
N HIS A 303 6.63 -11.49 4.54
CA HIS A 303 5.33 -11.57 3.84
C HIS A 303 5.39 -12.34 2.50
N GLY A 304 6.03 -13.52 2.50
CA GLY A 304 6.21 -14.33 1.29
C GLY A 304 7.26 -13.82 0.31
N GLY A 305 8.06 -12.83 0.68
CA GLY A 305 9.13 -12.23 -0.12
C GLY A 305 8.86 -10.80 -0.59
N MET A 306 7.64 -10.26 -0.36
CA MET A 306 7.29 -8.89 -0.74
C MET A 306 8.21 -7.86 -0.09
N ASP A 307 8.50 -8.00 1.20
CA ASP A 307 9.33 -7.07 1.96
C ASP A 307 10.76 -7.03 1.40
N TYR A 308 11.32 -8.20 1.09
CA TYR A 308 12.63 -8.28 0.47
C TYR A 308 12.69 -7.56 -0.88
N ILE A 309 11.67 -7.77 -1.74
CA ILE A 309 11.62 -7.11 -3.05
C ILE A 309 11.52 -5.59 -2.88
N MET A 310 10.67 -5.12 -1.98
CA MET A 310 10.50 -3.70 -1.67
C MET A 310 11.81 -3.05 -1.24
N ASP A 311 12.50 -3.62 -0.26
CA ASP A 311 13.78 -3.12 0.24
C ASP A 311 14.88 -3.16 -0.82
N TYR A 312 14.94 -4.26 -1.59
CA TYR A 312 15.87 -4.37 -2.71
C TYR A 312 15.64 -3.26 -3.73
N ARG A 313 14.38 -3.02 -4.12
CA ARG A 313 14.02 -2.00 -5.10
C ARG A 313 14.33 -0.58 -4.61
N LEU A 314 14.04 -0.27 -3.36
CA LEU A 314 14.40 0.99 -2.73
C LEU A 314 15.92 1.24 -2.84
N VAL A 315 16.73 0.31 -2.37
CA VAL A 315 18.19 0.43 -2.39
C VAL A 315 18.72 0.46 -3.82
N TYR A 316 18.20 -0.38 -4.71
CA TYR A 316 18.59 -0.42 -6.11
C TYR A 316 18.35 0.91 -6.81
N CYS A 317 17.15 1.47 -6.70
CA CYS A 317 16.81 2.74 -7.32
C CYS A 317 17.69 3.90 -6.79
N LEU A 318 17.87 3.99 -5.48
CA LEU A 318 18.71 5.03 -4.89
C LEU A 318 20.18 4.92 -5.34
N ARG A 319 20.75 3.72 -5.34
CA ARG A 319 22.15 3.49 -5.75
C ARG A 319 22.42 3.77 -7.22
N ASN A 320 21.42 3.64 -8.07
CA ASN A 320 21.54 3.83 -9.51
C ASN A 320 20.99 5.18 -9.99
N GLY A 321 20.53 6.06 -9.08
CA GLY A 321 19.96 7.36 -9.43
C GLY A 321 18.67 7.24 -10.26
N LEU A 322 17.89 6.18 -10.04
CA LEU A 322 16.63 5.90 -10.72
C LEU A 322 15.47 6.48 -9.90
N PRO A 323 14.34 6.81 -10.55
CA PRO A 323 13.10 7.09 -9.83
C PRO A 323 12.74 5.90 -8.93
N LEU A 324 12.21 6.20 -7.75
CA LEU A 324 11.64 5.16 -6.89
C LEU A 324 10.36 4.61 -7.52
N ASP A 325 10.06 3.36 -7.22
CA ASP A 325 8.83 2.70 -7.69
C ASP A 325 7.58 3.36 -7.07
N MET A 326 7.72 3.92 -5.88
CA MET A 326 6.69 4.72 -5.19
C MET A 326 7.32 6.03 -4.75
N ASP A 327 6.67 7.13 -5.00
CA ASP A 327 7.14 8.47 -4.64
C ASP A 327 6.27 9.13 -3.56
N VAL A 328 6.59 10.36 -3.20
CA VAL A 328 5.84 11.10 -2.17
C VAL A 328 4.40 11.39 -2.57
N TYR A 329 4.06 11.40 -3.86
CA TYR A 329 2.69 11.60 -4.31
C TYR A 329 1.87 10.32 -4.19
N ASP A 330 2.47 9.14 -4.41
CA ASP A 330 1.84 7.84 -4.13
C ASP A 330 1.52 7.73 -2.64
N LEU A 331 2.49 8.06 -1.78
CA LEU A 331 2.31 8.15 -0.33
C LEU A 331 1.13 9.04 0.03
N ALA A 332 1.07 10.23 -0.54
CA ALA A 332 0.03 11.21 -0.27
C ALA A 332 -1.37 10.69 -0.63
N GLU A 333 -1.49 10.12 -1.81
CA GLU A 333 -2.76 9.57 -2.32
C GLU A 333 -3.26 8.40 -1.46
N TRP A 334 -2.35 7.55 -0.98
CA TRP A 334 -2.76 6.39 -0.18
C TRP A 334 -3.04 6.74 1.28
N CYS A 335 -2.31 7.69 1.85
CA CYS A 335 -2.50 8.13 3.23
C CYS A 335 -3.69 9.09 3.43
N CYS A 336 -4.14 9.80 2.39
CA CYS A 336 -5.24 10.77 2.52
C CYS A 336 -6.59 10.14 2.94
N MET A 337 -6.69 8.82 2.83
CA MET A 337 -7.91 8.07 3.14
C MET A 337 -8.34 8.26 4.60
N ALA A 338 -7.43 8.31 5.55
CA ALA A 338 -7.76 8.47 6.98
C ALA A 338 -8.61 9.72 7.21
N ASP A 339 -8.15 10.89 6.77
CA ASP A 339 -8.89 12.15 6.92
C ASP A 339 -10.13 12.26 6.02
N LEU A 340 -9.99 11.88 4.74
CA LEU A 340 -11.07 12.09 3.77
C LEU A 340 -12.26 11.16 4.01
N THR A 341 -12.03 9.92 4.44
CA THR A 341 -13.12 9.00 4.78
C THR A 341 -13.82 9.45 6.05
N ARG A 342 -13.07 9.90 7.07
CA ARG A 342 -13.65 10.50 8.27
C ARG A 342 -14.54 11.69 7.91
N LEU A 343 -14.05 12.64 7.09
CA LEU A 343 -14.82 13.79 6.66
C LEU A 343 -16.11 13.39 5.93
N SER A 344 -16.07 12.38 5.04
CA SER A 344 -17.27 11.89 4.37
C SER A 344 -18.29 11.36 5.36
N ILE A 345 -17.87 10.50 6.28
CA ILE A 345 -18.74 9.85 7.26
C ILE A 345 -19.37 10.87 8.21
N GLU A 346 -18.58 11.79 8.77
CA GLU A 346 -19.03 12.83 9.71
C GLU A 346 -20.02 13.81 9.04
N ASN A 347 -19.92 14.01 7.73
CA ASN A 347 -20.86 14.82 6.95
C ASN A 347 -22.03 14.01 6.36
N GLY A 348 -22.41 12.90 6.98
CA GLY A 348 -23.56 12.10 6.57
C GLY A 348 -23.32 11.31 5.29
N ASN A 349 -22.10 10.82 5.10
CA ASN A 349 -21.65 10.09 3.91
C ASN A 349 -21.65 10.95 2.64
N ALA A 350 -21.40 12.25 2.79
CA ALA A 350 -21.33 13.18 1.67
C ALA A 350 -20.07 12.95 0.82
N PRO A 351 -20.12 13.23 -0.50
CA PRO A 351 -18.94 13.22 -1.34
C PRO A 351 -17.89 14.22 -0.88
N VAL A 352 -16.63 13.79 -0.81
CA VAL A 352 -15.47 14.61 -0.46
C VAL A 352 -14.51 14.66 -1.64
N ALA A 353 -14.03 15.86 -1.98
CA ALA A 353 -13.01 16.02 -3.02
C ALA A 353 -11.65 15.53 -2.54
N VAL A 354 -10.96 14.76 -3.38
CA VAL A 354 -9.57 14.38 -3.12
C VAL A 354 -8.66 15.50 -3.63
N PRO A 355 -7.74 16.02 -2.81
CA PRO A 355 -6.79 17.03 -3.25
C PRO A 355 -5.92 16.56 -4.42
N ASP A 356 -5.53 17.45 -5.30
CA ASP A 356 -4.50 17.17 -6.30
C ASP A 356 -3.11 17.39 -5.68
N PHE A 357 -2.54 16.34 -5.15
CA PHE A 357 -1.23 16.37 -4.50
C PHE A 357 -0.09 16.73 -5.47
N THR A 358 -0.27 16.52 -6.77
CA THR A 358 0.71 16.83 -7.82
C THR A 358 0.62 18.26 -8.34
N ARG A 359 -0.31 19.07 -7.83
CA ARG A 359 -0.56 20.46 -8.27
C ARG A 359 -0.73 20.60 -9.78
N GLY A 360 -1.53 19.73 -10.40
CA GLY A 360 -1.83 19.70 -11.83
C GLY A 360 -0.81 18.93 -12.66
N SER A 361 0.10 18.19 -12.04
CA SER A 361 1.11 17.42 -12.78
C SER A 361 0.77 15.96 -13.00
N TRP A 362 -0.36 15.47 -12.47
CA TRP A 362 -0.79 14.07 -12.51
C TRP A 362 -0.85 13.43 -13.91
N ASN A 363 -0.96 14.22 -14.97
CA ASN A 363 -1.06 13.75 -16.35
C ASN A 363 0.20 14.02 -17.21
N LYS A 364 1.27 14.53 -16.60
CA LYS A 364 2.54 14.81 -17.31
C LYS A 364 3.34 13.54 -17.62
N VAL A 365 3.27 12.56 -16.74
CA VAL A 365 3.81 11.21 -16.96
C VAL A 365 2.64 10.31 -17.38
N LYS A 366 2.89 9.39 -18.28
CA LYS A 366 1.88 8.45 -18.78
C LYS A 366 2.27 7.02 -18.46
N GLY A 367 1.39 6.33 -17.77
CA GLY A 367 1.57 4.93 -17.38
C GLY A 367 2.53 4.75 -16.20
N TYR A 368 2.19 3.80 -15.35
CA TYR A 368 3.04 3.39 -14.24
C TYR A 368 4.15 2.44 -14.76
N HIS A 369 5.38 2.72 -14.43
CA HIS A 369 6.52 1.88 -14.85
C HIS A 369 7.55 1.76 -13.72
N HIS A 370 7.94 0.52 -13.45
CA HIS A 370 9.12 0.26 -12.63
C HIS A 370 10.40 0.54 -13.43
N ALA A 371 11.39 1.13 -12.78
CA ALA A 371 12.73 1.15 -13.34
C ALA A 371 13.31 -0.27 -13.29
N PHE A 372 13.61 -0.88 -14.43
CA PHE A 372 14.08 -2.26 -14.46
C PHE A 372 15.50 -2.38 -13.92
N ALA A 373 15.74 -3.39 -13.08
CA ALA A 373 17.07 -3.90 -12.82
C ALA A 373 17.60 -4.57 -14.10
N LYS A 374 18.83 -4.28 -14.46
CA LYS A 374 19.52 -4.92 -15.58
C LYS A 374 20.49 -5.95 -15.06
#